data_2bf65bd4e986863381824b328236d216
#
_entry.id   2bf65bd4e986863381824b328236d216
#
_cell.length_a   1.000
_cell.length_b   1.000
_cell.length_c   1.000
_cell.angle_alpha   90.00
_cell.angle_beta   90.00
_cell.angle_gamma   90.00
#
_symmetry.space_group_name_H-M   'P 1'
#
loop_
_entity.id
_entity.type
_entity.pdbx_description
1 polymer ?
#
loop_
_entity_poly.entity_id
_entity_poly.type
_entity_poly.pdbx_seq_one_letter_code
_entity_poly.pdbx_strand_id
1 'polypeptide(L)'
;FNDLKGPVGNITHDILGSGLIPTELIPQIQQLLTPVMGADWFLTLQDRSLGFVGGQVTLPIYMGGKINTANRAAKINEKTAVEQGNQNRNALVSELVERYYGLALARQVVEVRQQVVDGVGQHLKDAIALEQNGMIPHSERLYVEFKMAEAERELQNARLQVETIASALNNTLGQQAEVLPVTTMFVLGNLEDVAYYKDLAAKFNPLLSQVALKRQLAKEGVRLQRANFLPQVAAMGGASFYNYQVTKIMPRWAVGVGVNLKIFDGLNREYKYSAAKQTVKQVEGLEMKAGKDI
;
A
#
# COMPACT_ATOMS: atom_id res chain seq x y z
N PHE A 1 21.29 18.04 49.65
CA PHE A 1 21.85 19.20 50.36
C PHE A 1 21.94 18.98 51.85
N ASN A 2 21.04 18.17 52.48
CA ASN A 2 21.12 17.86 53.92
C ASN A 2 22.42 17.17 54.35
N ASP A 3 23.04 16.39 53.45
CA ASP A 3 24.32 15.72 53.70
C ASP A 3 25.47 16.70 53.90
N LEU A 4 25.32 17.95 53.46
CA LEU A 4 26.29 19.03 53.69
C LEU A 4 26.13 19.75 55.03
N LYS A 5 25.00 19.55 55.77
CA LYS A 5 24.78 20.17 57.06
C LYS A 5 25.79 19.71 58.13
N GLY A 6 26.11 18.41 58.09
CA GLY A 6 27.10 17.81 58.99
C GLY A 6 28.50 18.45 58.80
N PRO A 7 29.08 18.36 57.62
CA PRO A 7 30.37 18.99 57.31
C PRO A 7 30.40 20.50 57.57
N VAL A 8 29.36 21.26 57.19
CA VAL A 8 29.28 22.72 57.40
C VAL A 8 29.17 23.03 58.89
N GLY A 9 28.40 22.23 59.68
CA GLY A 9 28.31 22.37 61.13
C GLY A 9 29.64 22.10 61.84
N ASN A 10 30.39 21.11 61.40
CA ASN A 10 31.69 20.78 61.92
C ASN A 10 32.73 21.90 61.64
N ILE A 11 32.78 22.41 60.41
CA ILE A 11 33.67 23.52 60.05
C ILE A 11 33.33 24.76 60.85
N THR A 12 32.06 25.08 61.03
CA THR A 12 31.65 26.23 61.84
C THR A 12 32.00 26.04 63.34
N HIS A 13 31.84 24.85 63.89
CA HIS A 13 32.25 24.56 65.27
C HIS A 13 33.74 24.63 65.43
N ASP A 14 34.54 24.14 64.49
CA ASP A 14 36.00 24.16 64.52
C ASP A 14 36.52 25.60 64.39
N ILE A 15 35.91 26.46 63.54
CA ILE A 15 36.29 27.90 63.41
C ILE A 15 35.94 28.68 64.69
N LEU A 16 34.77 28.43 65.28
CA LEU A 16 34.32 29.05 66.49
C LEU A 16 35.18 28.64 67.72
N GLY A 17 35.71 27.42 67.72
CA GLY A 17 36.59 26.86 68.77
C GLY A 17 38.07 27.16 68.59
N SER A 18 38.50 27.66 67.41
CA SER A 18 39.91 27.87 67.05
C SER A 18 40.59 29.06 67.70
N GLY A 19 39.83 29.89 68.44
CA GLY A 19 40.39 31.14 69.09
C GLY A 19 40.69 32.28 68.12
N LEU A 20 40.38 32.10 66.80
CA LEU A 20 40.57 33.09 65.76
C LEU A 20 39.49 34.18 65.76
N ILE A 21 38.36 33.93 66.46
CA ILE A 21 37.25 34.89 66.55
C ILE A 21 37.16 35.39 67.93
N PRO A 22 37.06 36.76 68.14
CA PRO A 22 36.86 37.36 69.44
C PRO A 22 35.63 36.75 70.14
N THR A 23 35.78 36.38 71.43
CA THR A 23 34.75 35.70 72.22
C THR A 23 33.42 36.46 72.28
N GLU A 24 33.47 37.80 72.17
CA GLU A 24 32.29 38.68 72.17
C GLU A 24 31.40 38.50 70.89
N LEU A 25 31.99 38.07 69.80
CA LEU A 25 31.27 37.88 68.52
C LEU A 25 30.67 36.49 68.38
N ILE A 26 31.11 35.53 69.13
CA ILE A 26 30.64 34.11 69.05
C ILE A 26 29.13 34.01 69.21
N PRO A 27 28.46 34.63 70.20
CA PRO A 27 27.01 34.57 70.36
C PRO A 27 26.26 35.17 69.16
N GLN A 28 26.77 36.23 68.54
CA GLN A 28 26.14 36.87 67.40
C GLN A 28 26.22 35.98 66.13
N ILE A 29 27.35 35.35 65.91
CA ILE A 29 27.57 34.43 64.85
C ILE A 29 26.66 33.13 65.00
N GLN A 30 26.57 32.60 66.23
CA GLN A 30 25.68 31.51 66.56
C GLN A 30 24.19 31.86 66.27
N GLN A 31 23.78 33.07 66.68
CA GLN A 31 22.42 33.55 66.44
C GLN A 31 22.10 33.71 64.98
N LEU A 32 23.06 34.07 64.11
CA LEU A 32 22.91 34.14 62.66
C LEU A 32 22.91 32.74 61.98
N LEU A 33 23.68 31.78 62.50
CA LEU A 33 23.82 30.46 61.96
C LEU A 33 22.69 29.52 62.35
N THR A 34 22.11 29.72 63.55
CA THR A 34 21.04 28.83 64.09
C THR A 34 19.84 28.69 63.10
N PRO A 35 19.27 29.77 62.54
CA PRO A 35 18.16 29.66 61.57
C PRO A 35 18.58 28.99 60.27
N VAL A 36 19.82 29.19 59.82
CA VAL A 36 20.36 28.58 58.58
C VAL A 36 20.57 27.06 58.77
N MET A 37 21.15 26.68 59.90
CA MET A 37 21.40 25.25 60.22
C MET A 37 20.13 24.51 60.60
N GLY A 38 19.14 25.20 61.18
CA GLY A 38 17.83 24.65 61.50
C GLY A 38 16.88 24.51 60.33
N ALA A 39 17.12 25.25 59.23
CA ALA A 39 16.30 25.19 58.08
C ALA A 39 16.43 23.85 57.33
N ASP A 40 15.35 23.33 56.76
CA ASP A 40 15.39 22.13 55.92
C ASP A 40 15.92 22.50 54.51
N TRP A 41 17.10 21.99 54.20
CA TRP A 41 17.77 22.21 52.91
C TRP A 41 17.28 21.21 51.84
N PHE A 42 15.99 20.86 51.89
CA PHE A 42 15.36 20.06 50.85
C PHE A 42 14.75 20.96 49.78
N LEU A 43 15.23 20.83 48.59
CA LEU A 43 14.55 21.34 47.41
C LEU A 43 13.80 20.17 46.79
N THR A 44 12.52 20.05 47.03
CA THR A 44 11.68 19.10 46.33
C THR A 44 11.47 19.62 44.91
N LEU A 45 12.22 19.05 43.95
CA LEU A 45 12.14 19.41 42.55
C LEU A 45 10.90 18.82 41.91
N GLN A 46 10.42 17.67 42.41
CA GLN A 46 9.25 16.99 41.89
C GLN A 46 8.66 16.02 42.93
N ASP A 47 7.34 16.01 43.05
CA ASP A 47 6.63 15.02 43.88
C ASP A 47 6.60 13.66 43.23
N ARG A 48 6.40 12.60 44.05
CA ARG A 48 6.36 11.18 43.58
C ARG A 48 5.22 10.87 42.64
N SER A 49 4.11 11.57 42.75
CA SER A 49 2.94 11.44 41.90
C SER A 49 2.69 12.75 41.15
N LEU A 50 2.67 12.69 39.84
CA LEU A 50 2.34 13.84 39.01
C LEU A 50 1.23 13.45 38.02
N GLY A 51 0.33 14.38 37.77
CA GLY A 51 -0.69 14.27 36.75
C GLY A 51 -0.59 15.46 35.80
N PHE A 52 -0.60 15.18 34.50
CA PHE A 52 -0.50 16.21 33.47
C PHE A 52 -1.49 15.90 32.33
N VAL A 53 -2.28 16.87 31.95
CA VAL A 53 -3.12 16.84 30.76
C VAL A 53 -2.88 18.13 29.98
N GLY A 54 -2.46 18.01 28.73
CA GLY A 54 -2.16 19.15 27.89
C GLY A 54 -2.35 18.87 26.42
N GLY A 55 -2.35 19.95 25.62
CA GLY A 55 -2.37 19.89 24.17
C GLY A 55 -1.12 20.54 23.60
N GLN A 56 -0.62 19.97 22.49
CA GLN A 56 0.52 20.51 21.77
C GLN A 56 0.14 20.67 20.29
N VAL A 57 0.52 21.80 19.71
CA VAL A 57 0.40 22.09 18.28
C VAL A 57 1.79 22.32 17.72
N THR A 58 2.09 21.65 16.61
CA THR A 58 3.34 21.84 15.86
C THR A 58 3.00 22.27 14.44
N LEU A 59 3.45 23.46 14.05
CA LEU A 59 3.27 24.02 12.72
C LEU A 59 4.61 23.99 11.97
N PRO A 60 4.76 23.14 10.95
CA PRO A 60 5.97 23.13 10.13
C PRO A 60 6.00 24.39 9.24
N ILE A 61 6.91 25.31 9.49
CA ILE A 61 7.10 26.54 8.69
C ILE A 61 7.92 26.22 7.44
N TYR A 62 9.02 25.48 7.61
CA TYR A 62 9.89 25.08 6.52
C TYR A 62 10.48 23.70 6.79
N MET A 63 10.26 22.76 5.85
CA MET A 63 10.71 21.37 5.98
C MET A 63 11.67 20.96 4.85
N GLY A 64 12.46 21.91 4.34
CA GLY A 64 13.37 21.65 3.22
C GLY A 64 12.65 21.24 1.92
N GLY A 65 11.37 21.57 1.76
CA GLY A 65 10.56 21.16 0.62
C GLY A 65 9.88 19.78 0.75
N LYS A 66 9.99 19.07 1.87
CA LYS A 66 9.36 17.75 2.10
C LYS A 66 7.86 17.79 1.91
N ILE A 67 7.15 18.79 2.44
CA ILE A 67 5.69 18.92 2.36
C ILE A 67 5.26 19.04 0.89
N ASN A 68 5.90 19.92 0.13
CA ASN A 68 5.61 20.10 -1.29
C ASN A 68 5.90 18.83 -2.11
N THR A 69 6.99 18.13 -1.76
CA THR A 69 7.34 16.85 -2.41
C THR A 69 6.33 15.77 -2.07
N ALA A 70 5.89 15.67 -0.81
CA ALA A 70 4.85 14.73 -0.38
C ALA A 70 3.52 15.01 -1.09
N ASN A 71 3.12 16.27 -1.21
CA ASN A 71 1.90 16.65 -1.93
C ASN A 71 1.99 16.30 -3.43
N ARG A 72 3.14 16.51 -4.09
CA ARG A 72 3.34 16.08 -5.48
C ARG A 72 3.31 14.55 -5.61
N ALA A 73 3.97 13.84 -4.69
CA ALA A 73 3.93 12.38 -4.65
C ALA A 73 2.49 11.84 -4.46
N ALA A 74 1.69 12.46 -3.58
CA ALA A 74 0.28 12.12 -3.40
C ALA A 74 -0.54 12.32 -4.68
N LYS A 75 -0.36 13.44 -5.39
CA LYS A 75 -1.01 13.68 -6.69
C LYS A 75 -0.58 12.69 -7.78
N ILE A 76 0.68 12.24 -7.76
CA ILE A 76 1.15 11.21 -8.70
C ILE A 76 0.50 9.86 -8.34
N ASN A 77 0.39 9.52 -7.07
CA ASN A 77 -0.28 8.30 -6.62
C ASN A 77 -1.77 8.30 -6.99
N GLU A 78 -2.47 9.45 -6.85
CA GLU A 78 -3.84 9.61 -7.32
C GLU A 78 -3.96 9.30 -8.82
N LYS A 79 -3.12 9.91 -9.66
CA LYS A 79 -3.09 9.63 -11.09
C LYS A 79 -2.78 8.16 -11.39
N THR A 80 -1.87 7.55 -10.65
CA THR A 80 -1.54 6.13 -10.81
C THR A 80 -2.73 5.24 -10.48
N ALA A 81 -3.51 5.59 -9.45
CA ALA A 81 -4.73 4.86 -9.10
C ALA A 81 -5.81 4.98 -10.20
N VAL A 82 -5.94 6.16 -10.84
CA VAL A 82 -6.83 6.35 -11.99
C VAL A 82 -6.41 5.46 -13.17
N GLU A 83 -5.12 5.44 -13.52
CA GLU A 83 -4.63 4.58 -14.60
C GLU A 83 -4.74 3.09 -14.28
N GLN A 84 -4.58 2.71 -13.00
CA GLN A 84 -4.86 1.34 -12.55
C GLN A 84 -6.35 1.00 -12.72
N GLY A 85 -7.25 1.92 -12.41
CA GLY A 85 -8.68 1.78 -12.65
C GLY A 85 -9.00 1.58 -14.14
N ASN A 86 -8.38 2.36 -15.02
CA ASN A 86 -8.51 2.22 -16.49
C ASN A 86 -8.01 0.86 -16.97
N GLN A 87 -6.86 0.40 -16.47
CA GLN A 87 -6.32 -0.92 -16.78
C GLN A 87 -7.27 -2.05 -16.36
N ASN A 88 -7.77 -1.99 -15.13
CA ASN A 88 -8.72 -2.99 -14.60
C ASN A 88 -10.01 -3.00 -15.40
N ARG A 89 -10.54 -1.82 -15.76
CA ARG A 89 -11.73 -1.70 -16.62
C ARG A 89 -11.50 -2.35 -17.98
N ASN A 90 -10.38 -2.06 -18.63
CA ASN A 90 -10.05 -2.63 -19.94
C ASN A 90 -9.89 -4.15 -19.86
N ALA A 91 -9.23 -4.68 -18.83
CA ALA A 91 -9.10 -6.10 -18.59
C ALA A 91 -10.47 -6.76 -18.40
N LEU A 92 -11.34 -6.14 -17.58
CA LEU A 92 -12.69 -6.66 -17.33
C LEU A 92 -13.55 -6.67 -18.61
N VAL A 93 -13.46 -5.62 -19.43
CA VAL A 93 -14.18 -5.56 -20.73
C VAL A 93 -13.69 -6.67 -21.67
N SER A 94 -12.38 -6.88 -21.77
CA SER A 94 -11.81 -7.96 -22.60
C SER A 94 -12.26 -9.33 -22.12
N GLU A 95 -12.21 -9.56 -20.81
CA GLU A 95 -12.67 -10.81 -20.18
C GLU A 95 -14.16 -11.05 -20.42
N LEU A 96 -14.98 -10.00 -20.29
CA LEU A 96 -16.41 -10.07 -20.55
C LEU A 96 -16.70 -10.47 -22.02
N VAL A 97 -16.02 -9.83 -22.96
CA VAL A 97 -16.16 -10.12 -24.39
C VAL A 97 -15.75 -11.57 -24.70
N GLU A 98 -14.62 -12.01 -24.17
CA GLU A 98 -14.12 -13.38 -24.35
C GLU A 98 -15.12 -14.41 -23.80
N ARG A 99 -15.63 -14.22 -22.59
CA ARG A 99 -16.61 -15.13 -21.96
C ARG A 99 -17.95 -15.13 -22.68
N TYR A 100 -18.41 -13.94 -23.13
CA TYR A 100 -19.66 -13.82 -23.87
C TYR A 100 -19.63 -14.57 -25.19
N TYR A 101 -18.62 -14.34 -26.03
CA TYR A 101 -18.48 -15.04 -27.30
C TYR A 101 -18.05 -16.51 -27.12
N GLY A 102 -17.31 -16.80 -26.05
CA GLY A 102 -17.03 -18.18 -25.65
C GLY A 102 -18.31 -18.98 -25.34
N LEU A 103 -19.27 -18.35 -24.62
CA LEU A 103 -20.60 -18.98 -24.38
C LEU A 103 -21.41 -19.15 -25.67
N ALA A 104 -21.39 -18.15 -26.57
CA ALA A 104 -22.05 -18.24 -27.85
C ALA A 104 -21.49 -19.40 -28.68
N LEU A 105 -20.17 -19.54 -28.76
CA LEU A 105 -19.50 -20.65 -29.45
C LEU A 105 -19.83 -22.00 -28.82
N ALA A 106 -19.75 -22.12 -27.49
CA ALA A 106 -20.04 -23.39 -26.81
C ALA A 106 -21.46 -23.89 -27.06
N ARG A 107 -22.44 -22.97 -27.13
CA ARG A 107 -23.83 -23.31 -27.50
C ARG A 107 -23.95 -23.84 -28.93
N GLN A 108 -23.26 -23.21 -29.88
CA GLN A 108 -23.22 -23.72 -31.27
C GLN A 108 -22.57 -25.12 -31.34
N VAL A 109 -21.52 -25.37 -30.54
CA VAL A 109 -20.92 -26.70 -30.45
C VAL A 109 -21.92 -27.73 -29.93
N VAL A 110 -22.75 -27.40 -28.93
CA VAL A 110 -23.81 -28.30 -28.47
C VAL A 110 -24.79 -28.62 -29.57
N GLU A 111 -25.24 -27.67 -30.38
CA GLU A 111 -26.14 -27.89 -31.52
C GLU A 111 -25.51 -28.81 -32.54
N VAL A 112 -24.25 -28.60 -32.90
CA VAL A 112 -23.52 -29.50 -33.83
C VAL A 112 -23.38 -30.92 -33.26
N ARG A 113 -23.02 -31.06 -31.98
CA ARG A 113 -22.92 -32.36 -31.31
C ARG A 113 -24.26 -33.07 -31.23
N GLN A 114 -25.38 -32.34 -31.04
CA GLN A 114 -26.72 -32.92 -31.09
C GLN A 114 -27.03 -33.49 -32.50
N GLN A 115 -26.71 -32.73 -33.56
CA GLN A 115 -26.88 -33.22 -34.95
C GLN A 115 -26.06 -34.48 -35.22
N VAL A 116 -24.84 -34.59 -34.64
CA VAL A 116 -24.02 -35.80 -34.75
C VAL A 116 -24.68 -36.97 -34.04
N VAL A 117 -25.22 -36.79 -32.84
CA VAL A 117 -25.96 -37.82 -32.10
C VAL A 117 -27.18 -38.30 -32.93
N ASP A 118 -27.95 -37.36 -33.48
CA ASP A 118 -29.13 -37.68 -34.29
C ASP A 118 -28.74 -38.47 -35.56
N GLY A 119 -27.64 -38.05 -36.24
CA GLY A 119 -27.13 -38.75 -37.43
C GLY A 119 -26.62 -40.16 -37.13
N VAL A 120 -25.80 -40.33 -36.08
CA VAL A 120 -25.30 -41.66 -35.66
C VAL A 120 -26.45 -42.52 -35.17
N GLY A 121 -27.47 -41.96 -34.51
CA GLY A 121 -28.69 -42.66 -34.09
C GLY A 121 -29.48 -43.20 -35.26
N GLN A 122 -29.55 -42.45 -36.39
CA GLN A 122 -30.14 -42.97 -37.61
C GLN A 122 -29.32 -44.15 -38.20
N HIS A 123 -27.97 -43.98 -38.27
CA HIS A 123 -27.07 -45.05 -38.70
C HIS A 123 -27.19 -46.33 -37.85
N LEU A 124 -27.39 -46.18 -36.53
CA LEU A 124 -27.60 -47.32 -35.64
C LEU A 124 -28.90 -48.06 -35.96
N LYS A 125 -30.00 -47.35 -36.24
CA LYS A 125 -31.25 -47.94 -36.64
C LYS A 125 -31.10 -48.75 -37.95
N ASP A 126 -30.41 -48.19 -38.94
CA ASP A 126 -30.13 -48.79 -40.19
C ASP A 126 -29.23 -50.05 -40.02
N ALA A 127 -28.20 -49.97 -39.17
CA ALA A 127 -27.34 -51.14 -38.89
C ALA A 127 -28.10 -52.29 -38.19
N ILE A 128 -29.00 -51.99 -37.27
CA ILE A 128 -29.86 -52.98 -36.62
C ILE A 128 -30.75 -53.69 -37.69
N ALA A 129 -31.35 -52.91 -38.57
CA ALA A 129 -32.19 -53.48 -39.65
C ALA A 129 -31.38 -54.36 -40.63
N LEU A 130 -30.19 -53.94 -41.00
CA LEU A 130 -29.27 -54.69 -41.87
C LEU A 130 -28.80 -55.99 -41.23
N GLU A 131 -28.45 -55.97 -39.94
CA GLU A 131 -28.06 -57.15 -39.16
C GLU A 131 -29.23 -58.16 -39.12
N GLN A 132 -30.45 -57.71 -38.81
CA GLN A 132 -31.66 -58.53 -38.76
C GLN A 132 -31.94 -59.21 -40.09
N ASN A 133 -31.56 -58.57 -41.20
CA ASN A 133 -31.69 -59.15 -42.55
C ASN A 133 -30.44 -59.93 -42.99
N GLY A 134 -29.46 -60.17 -42.12
CA GLY A 134 -28.23 -60.90 -42.40
C GLY A 134 -27.26 -60.22 -43.38
N MET A 135 -27.41 -58.88 -43.60
CA MET A 135 -26.61 -58.13 -44.55
C MET A 135 -25.28 -57.64 -43.95
N ILE A 136 -25.21 -57.51 -42.61
CA ILE A 136 -23.97 -57.13 -41.89
C ILE A 136 -23.73 -58.04 -40.70
N PRO A 137 -22.48 -58.27 -40.27
CA PRO A 137 -22.16 -59.05 -39.08
C PRO A 137 -22.49 -58.29 -37.81
N HIS A 138 -22.71 -59.00 -36.71
CA HIS A 138 -22.97 -58.46 -35.38
C HIS A 138 -21.90 -57.51 -34.92
N SER A 139 -20.63 -57.73 -35.24
CA SER A 139 -19.50 -56.87 -34.92
C SER A 139 -19.63 -55.45 -35.50
N GLU A 140 -20.25 -55.34 -36.69
CA GLU A 140 -20.43 -54.02 -37.33
C GLU A 140 -21.52 -53.22 -36.65
N ARG A 141 -22.60 -53.81 -36.21
CA ARG A 141 -23.61 -53.17 -35.36
C ARG A 141 -23.02 -52.71 -34.03
N LEU A 142 -22.22 -53.55 -33.34
CA LEU A 142 -21.54 -53.18 -32.09
C LEU A 142 -20.60 -52.00 -32.29
N TYR A 143 -19.93 -51.91 -33.44
CA TYR A 143 -19.10 -50.73 -33.75
C TYR A 143 -19.94 -49.46 -33.86
N VAL A 144 -21.11 -49.49 -34.48
CA VAL A 144 -22.01 -48.32 -34.55
C VAL A 144 -22.59 -47.99 -33.19
N GLU A 145 -22.92 -48.96 -32.33
CA GLU A 145 -23.33 -48.72 -30.94
C GLU A 145 -22.23 -48.01 -30.13
N PHE A 146 -20.97 -48.46 -30.31
CA PHE A 146 -19.83 -47.76 -29.68
C PHE A 146 -19.74 -46.31 -30.17
N LYS A 147 -19.92 -46.05 -31.46
CA LYS A 147 -19.92 -44.68 -32.00
C LYS A 147 -21.08 -43.85 -31.50
N MET A 148 -22.25 -44.44 -31.24
CA MET A 148 -23.38 -43.75 -30.61
C MET A 148 -23.05 -43.33 -29.18
N ALA A 149 -22.51 -44.25 -28.37
CA ALA A 149 -22.11 -43.94 -27.01
C ALA A 149 -20.98 -42.84 -26.95
N GLU A 150 -20.05 -42.88 -27.93
CA GLU A 150 -19.02 -41.83 -28.07
C GLU A 150 -19.65 -40.46 -28.40
N ALA A 151 -20.59 -40.40 -29.33
CA ALA A 151 -21.30 -39.19 -29.72
C ALA A 151 -22.12 -38.61 -28.56
N GLU A 152 -22.82 -39.43 -27.79
CA GLU A 152 -23.58 -39.05 -26.61
C GLU A 152 -22.65 -38.44 -25.51
N ARG A 153 -21.51 -39.10 -25.28
CA ARG A 153 -20.50 -38.60 -24.34
C ARG A 153 -19.97 -37.24 -24.76
N GLU A 154 -19.67 -37.04 -26.06
CA GLU A 154 -19.20 -35.75 -26.57
C GLU A 154 -20.27 -34.65 -26.44
N LEU A 155 -21.55 -34.97 -26.67
CA LEU A 155 -22.64 -34.04 -26.43
C LEU A 155 -22.76 -33.66 -24.97
N GLN A 156 -22.64 -34.61 -24.05
CA GLN A 156 -22.67 -34.35 -22.62
C GLN A 156 -21.51 -33.45 -22.18
N ASN A 157 -20.30 -33.70 -22.67
CA ASN A 157 -19.14 -32.85 -22.42
C ASN A 157 -19.37 -31.42 -22.94
N ALA A 158 -19.95 -31.28 -24.14
CA ALA A 158 -20.27 -29.96 -24.68
C ALA A 158 -21.30 -29.19 -23.81
N ARG A 159 -22.30 -29.88 -23.28
CA ARG A 159 -23.29 -29.29 -22.36
C ARG A 159 -22.64 -28.82 -21.05
N LEU A 160 -21.77 -29.64 -20.44
CA LEU A 160 -21.01 -29.26 -19.24
C LEU A 160 -20.09 -28.04 -19.49
N GLN A 161 -19.52 -27.96 -20.69
CA GLN A 161 -18.70 -26.79 -21.09
C GLN A 161 -19.54 -25.51 -21.15
N VAL A 162 -20.78 -25.58 -21.67
CA VAL A 162 -21.70 -24.43 -21.66
C VAL A 162 -21.99 -23.99 -20.23
N GLU A 163 -22.29 -24.89 -19.31
CA GLU A 163 -22.55 -24.59 -17.89
C GLU A 163 -21.35 -23.90 -17.22
N THR A 164 -20.15 -24.45 -17.51
CA THR A 164 -18.89 -23.88 -16.96
C THR A 164 -18.65 -22.43 -17.42
N ILE A 165 -18.80 -22.18 -18.73
CA ILE A 165 -18.60 -20.83 -19.29
C ILE A 165 -19.72 -19.89 -18.84
N ALA A 166 -20.97 -20.35 -18.77
CA ALA A 166 -22.08 -19.55 -18.27
C ALA A 166 -21.86 -19.15 -16.81
N SER A 167 -21.40 -20.07 -15.96
CA SER A 167 -21.06 -19.77 -14.57
C SER A 167 -19.92 -18.76 -14.48
N ALA A 168 -18.88 -18.89 -15.30
CA ALA A 168 -17.78 -17.93 -15.35
C ALA A 168 -18.24 -16.53 -15.81
N LEU A 169 -19.14 -16.45 -16.81
CA LEU A 169 -19.72 -15.19 -17.28
C LEU A 169 -20.57 -14.52 -16.19
N ASN A 170 -21.42 -15.29 -15.52
CA ASN A 170 -22.24 -14.81 -14.42
C ASN A 170 -21.39 -14.24 -13.26
N ASN A 171 -20.28 -14.89 -12.95
CA ASN A 171 -19.33 -14.40 -11.95
C ASN A 171 -18.72 -13.06 -12.36
N THR A 172 -18.37 -12.87 -13.65
CA THR A 172 -17.86 -11.59 -14.16
C THR A 172 -18.93 -10.49 -14.08
N LEU A 173 -20.18 -10.84 -14.37
CA LEU A 173 -21.30 -9.89 -14.30
C LEU A 173 -21.79 -9.62 -12.89
N GLY A 174 -21.36 -10.39 -11.89
CA GLY A 174 -21.81 -10.26 -10.50
C GLY A 174 -23.28 -10.62 -10.31
N GLN A 175 -23.84 -11.45 -11.17
CA GLN A 175 -25.27 -11.85 -11.13
C GLN A 175 -25.42 -13.37 -11.33
N GLN A 176 -26.58 -13.92 -10.91
CA GLN A 176 -26.90 -15.33 -11.07
C GLN A 176 -28.12 -15.50 -12.02
N ALA A 177 -28.13 -14.76 -13.12
CA ALA A 177 -29.18 -14.88 -14.13
C ALA A 177 -28.71 -15.70 -15.32
N GLU A 178 -29.63 -16.41 -16.00
CA GLU A 178 -29.29 -17.08 -17.24
C GLU A 178 -29.00 -16.03 -18.32
N VAL A 179 -27.75 -16.01 -18.82
CA VAL A 179 -27.33 -15.12 -19.91
C VAL A 179 -27.42 -15.89 -21.22
N LEU A 180 -28.27 -15.40 -22.12
CA LEU A 180 -28.40 -15.93 -23.48
C LEU A 180 -27.69 -14.98 -24.45
N PRO A 181 -26.57 -15.42 -25.08
CA PRO A 181 -25.92 -14.63 -26.13
C PRO A 181 -26.87 -14.54 -27.34
N VAL A 182 -27.21 -13.31 -27.72
CA VAL A 182 -28.08 -13.01 -28.88
C VAL A 182 -27.31 -12.50 -30.09
N THR A 183 -26.04 -12.14 -29.90
CA THR A 183 -25.20 -11.62 -30.98
C THR A 183 -24.64 -12.75 -31.82
N THR A 184 -24.79 -12.65 -33.12
CA THR A 184 -24.18 -13.60 -34.07
C THR A 184 -22.67 -13.42 -34.09
N MET A 185 -21.94 -14.52 -34.29
CA MET A 185 -20.50 -14.47 -34.49
C MET A 185 -20.17 -13.75 -35.80
N PHE A 186 -19.16 -12.91 -35.79
CA PHE A 186 -18.74 -12.17 -36.97
C PHE A 186 -17.21 -12.20 -37.12
N VAL A 187 -16.74 -11.94 -38.32
CA VAL A 187 -15.32 -11.77 -38.63
C VAL A 187 -15.10 -10.33 -39.06
N LEU A 188 -14.11 -9.67 -38.46
CA LEU A 188 -13.70 -8.33 -38.88
C LEU A 188 -12.97 -8.43 -40.22
N GLY A 189 -13.57 -7.87 -41.28
CA GLY A 189 -13.03 -7.95 -42.63
C GLY A 189 -11.83 -7.03 -42.91
N ASN A 190 -11.77 -5.88 -42.21
CA ASN A 190 -10.72 -4.88 -42.41
C ASN A 190 -10.10 -4.54 -41.05
N LEU A 191 -8.90 -5.04 -40.82
CA LEU A 191 -8.04 -4.62 -39.69
C LEU A 191 -7.06 -3.58 -40.24
N GLU A 192 -6.85 -2.52 -39.46
CA GLU A 192 -5.79 -1.54 -39.71
C GLU A 192 -4.40 -2.19 -39.60
N ASP A 193 -3.38 -1.53 -40.12
CA ASP A 193 -2.01 -2.03 -40.01
C ASP A 193 -1.55 -2.10 -38.54
N VAL A 194 -0.66 -3.02 -38.24
CA VAL A 194 -0.05 -3.20 -36.93
C VAL A 194 0.57 -1.91 -36.40
N ALA A 195 1.14 -1.09 -37.29
CA ALA A 195 1.71 0.20 -36.94
C ALA A 195 0.67 1.16 -36.32
N TYR A 196 -0.56 1.15 -36.81
CA TYR A 196 -1.66 1.96 -36.26
C TYR A 196 -1.98 1.55 -34.80
N TYR A 197 -2.10 0.26 -34.53
CA TYR A 197 -2.38 -0.22 -33.17
C TYR A 197 -1.24 0.01 -32.20
N LYS A 198 0.02 -0.09 -32.67
CA LYS A 198 1.21 0.25 -31.88
C LYS A 198 1.23 1.74 -31.50
N ASP A 199 0.89 2.63 -32.43
CA ASP A 199 0.81 4.08 -32.16
C ASP A 199 -0.30 4.39 -31.13
N LEU A 200 -1.47 3.76 -31.26
CA LEU A 200 -2.54 3.86 -30.26
C LEU A 200 -2.11 3.33 -28.89
N ALA A 201 -1.48 2.18 -28.86
CA ALA A 201 -0.99 1.60 -27.61
C ALA A 201 0.06 2.51 -26.95
N ALA A 202 0.99 3.06 -27.70
CA ALA A 202 1.99 3.99 -27.18
C ALA A 202 1.35 5.25 -26.56
N LYS A 203 0.22 5.71 -27.07
CA LYS A 203 -0.49 6.91 -26.58
C LYS A 203 -1.45 6.64 -25.44
N PHE A 204 -2.15 5.51 -25.46
CA PHE A 204 -3.32 5.27 -24.61
C PHE A 204 -3.20 4.07 -23.68
N ASN A 205 -2.09 3.32 -23.73
CA ASN A 205 -1.93 2.16 -22.85
C ASN A 205 -1.74 2.60 -21.39
N PRO A 206 -2.67 2.21 -20.48
CA PRO A 206 -2.59 2.58 -19.06
C PRO A 206 -1.32 2.08 -18.38
N LEU A 207 -0.75 0.95 -18.82
CA LEU A 207 0.49 0.41 -18.28
C LEU A 207 1.68 1.34 -18.53
N LEU A 208 1.81 1.89 -19.75
CA LEU A 208 2.86 2.87 -20.06
C LEU A 208 2.69 4.14 -19.23
N SER A 209 1.45 4.64 -19.11
CA SER A 209 1.13 5.79 -18.25
C SER A 209 1.55 5.52 -16.79
N GLN A 210 1.25 4.34 -16.24
CA GLN A 210 1.64 3.96 -14.89
C GLN A 210 3.16 3.91 -14.71
N VAL A 211 3.91 3.37 -15.68
CA VAL A 211 5.38 3.31 -15.59
C VAL A 211 5.98 4.72 -15.68
N ALA A 212 5.44 5.60 -16.53
CA ALA A 212 5.84 7.01 -16.60
C ALA A 212 5.57 7.75 -15.27
N LEU A 213 4.41 7.50 -14.63
CA LEU A 213 4.08 8.03 -13.30
C LEU A 213 5.01 7.47 -12.22
N LYS A 214 5.38 6.19 -12.28
CA LYS A 214 6.37 5.57 -11.40
C LYS A 214 7.73 6.26 -11.50
N ARG A 215 8.17 6.64 -12.71
CA ARG A 215 9.40 7.44 -12.90
C ARG A 215 9.28 8.82 -12.25
N GLN A 216 8.12 9.49 -12.39
CA GLN A 216 7.89 10.77 -11.73
C GLN A 216 7.94 10.63 -10.20
N LEU A 217 7.33 9.58 -9.65
CA LEU A 217 7.35 9.29 -8.22
C LEU A 217 8.77 9.03 -7.70
N ALA A 218 9.58 8.28 -8.45
CA ALA A 218 10.99 8.04 -8.13
C ALA A 218 11.80 9.35 -8.10
N LYS A 219 11.53 10.29 -9.03
CA LYS A 219 12.14 11.64 -9.03
C LYS A 219 11.73 12.46 -7.80
N GLU A 220 10.48 12.36 -7.35
CA GLU A 220 10.06 12.98 -6.08
C GLU A 220 10.76 12.32 -4.89
N GLY A 221 11.02 11.01 -4.93
CA GLY A 221 11.85 10.31 -3.93
C GLY A 221 13.27 10.90 -3.81
N VAL A 222 13.91 11.24 -4.93
CA VAL A 222 15.21 11.93 -4.94
C VAL A 222 15.11 13.32 -4.30
N ARG A 223 14.04 14.09 -4.61
CA ARG A 223 13.79 15.41 -4.02
C ARG A 223 13.55 15.30 -2.50
N LEU A 224 12.85 14.28 -2.06
CA LEU A 224 12.63 14.00 -0.64
C LEU A 224 13.94 13.73 0.10
N GLN A 225 14.85 12.92 -0.49
CA GLN A 225 16.17 12.69 0.11
C GLN A 225 17.03 13.94 0.11
N ARG A 226 16.97 14.77 -0.94
CA ARG A 226 17.65 16.06 -0.97
C ARG A 226 17.16 17.01 0.15
N ALA A 227 15.86 16.98 0.46
CA ALA A 227 15.29 17.81 1.54
C ALA A 227 15.88 17.49 2.93
N ASN A 228 16.47 16.30 3.13
CA ASN A 228 17.14 15.93 4.38
C ASN A 228 18.47 16.68 4.62
N PHE A 229 19.02 17.34 3.60
CA PHE A 229 20.21 18.17 3.70
C PHE A 229 19.89 19.62 4.09
N LEU A 230 18.61 19.99 4.07
CA LEU A 230 18.16 21.36 4.34
C LEU A 230 17.66 21.50 5.78
N PRO A 231 17.75 22.70 6.38
CA PRO A 231 17.22 22.94 7.71
C PRO A 231 15.71 22.73 7.75
N GLN A 232 15.21 22.31 8.91
CA GLN A 232 13.78 22.17 9.17
C GLN A 232 13.41 23.17 10.27
N VAL A 233 12.39 23.96 10.01
CA VAL A 233 11.91 25.01 10.92
C VAL A 233 10.44 24.71 11.25
N ALA A 234 10.13 24.62 12.54
CA ALA A 234 8.77 24.44 13.01
C ALA A 234 8.46 25.38 14.17
N ALA A 235 7.29 25.98 14.18
CA ALA A 235 6.74 26.64 15.36
C ALA A 235 6.02 25.56 16.20
N MET A 236 6.19 25.64 17.50
CA MET A 236 5.56 24.74 18.47
C MET A 236 4.84 25.58 19.52
N GLY A 237 3.66 25.13 19.90
CA GLY A 237 2.92 25.71 21.01
C GLY A 237 2.26 24.60 21.82
N GLY A 238 2.30 24.71 23.13
CA GLY A 238 1.67 23.77 24.03
C GLY A 238 1.07 24.47 25.23
N ALA A 239 -0.01 23.93 25.74
CA ALA A 239 -0.63 24.37 26.97
C ALA A 239 -1.06 23.16 27.81
N SER A 240 -0.88 23.31 29.11
CA SER A 240 -1.36 22.35 30.11
C SER A 240 -2.71 22.82 30.64
N PHE A 241 -3.72 22.01 30.54
CA PHE A 241 -5.08 22.30 31.01
C PHE A 241 -5.31 21.82 32.45
N TYR A 242 -4.56 20.81 32.88
CA TYR A 242 -4.62 20.24 34.21
C TYR A 242 -3.20 19.87 34.66
N ASN A 243 -2.78 20.38 35.84
CA ASN A 243 -1.51 20.05 36.47
C ASN A 243 -1.76 19.64 37.93
N TYR A 244 -1.39 18.42 38.26
CA TYR A 244 -1.38 17.95 39.64
C TYR A 244 0.07 17.67 40.05
N GLN A 245 0.55 18.37 41.09
CA GLN A 245 1.91 18.24 41.64
C GLN A 245 3.05 18.36 40.59
N VAL A 246 2.81 19.05 39.48
CA VAL A 246 3.85 19.39 38.52
C VAL A 246 4.67 20.56 39.09
N THR A 247 5.99 20.55 38.88
CA THR A 247 6.91 21.58 39.41
C THR A 247 6.44 22.99 39.08
N LYS A 248 6.57 23.89 40.06
CA LYS A 248 6.24 25.32 39.91
C LYS A 248 7.07 26.05 38.83
N ILE A 249 8.13 25.41 38.34
CA ILE A 249 9.05 25.94 37.33
C ILE A 249 8.52 25.76 35.92
N MET A 250 7.57 24.83 35.68
CA MET A 250 7.05 24.52 34.35
C MET A 250 5.93 25.50 33.98
N PRO A 251 6.07 26.31 32.91
CA PRO A 251 5.03 27.23 32.51
C PRO A 251 3.78 26.45 32.03
N ARG A 252 2.59 26.99 32.32
CA ARG A 252 1.33 26.39 31.87
C ARG A 252 1.14 26.41 30.35
N TRP A 253 1.83 27.26 29.66
CA TRP A 253 1.91 27.34 28.21
C TRP A 253 3.31 27.73 27.77
N ALA A 254 3.68 27.27 26.60
CA ALA A 254 4.94 27.67 25.97
C ALA A 254 4.73 27.74 24.44
N VAL A 255 5.37 28.73 23.83
CA VAL A 255 5.48 28.83 22.37
C VAL A 255 6.95 28.99 22.00
N GLY A 256 7.33 28.47 20.88
CA GLY A 256 8.72 28.54 20.43
C GLY A 256 8.86 28.20 18.95
N VAL A 257 10.04 28.48 18.42
CA VAL A 257 10.45 28.08 17.08
C VAL A 257 11.67 27.18 17.21
N GLY A 258 11.58 26.00 16.69
CA GLY A 258 12.67 25.03 16.62
C GLY A 258 13.28 24.98 15.22
N VAL A 259 14.62 24.99 15.16
CA VAL A 259 15.37 24.77 13.92
C VAL A 259 16.20 23.50 14.08
N ASN A 260 16.03 22.56 13.18
CA ASN A 260 16.80 21.32 13.18
C ASN A 260 17.59 21.22 11.87
N LEU A 261 18.91 21.13 11.97
CA LEU A 261 19.81 20.87 10.86
C LEU A 261 20.78 19.77 11.26
N LYS A 262 20.72 18.63 10.54
CA LYS A 262 21.71 17.56 10.72
C LYS A 262 22.98 17.93 9.98
N ILE A 263 24.07 18.18 10.70
CA ILE A 263 25.37 18.51 10.09
C ILE A 263 26.04 17.24 9.61
N PHE A 264 26.07 16.19 10.44
CA PHE A 264 26.70 14.90 10.14
C PHE A 264 25.83 13.74 10.67
N ASP A 265 25.70 12.67 9.92
CA ASP A 265 24.94 11.47 10.28
C ASP A 265 25.61 10.16 9.78
N GLY A 266 26.94 10.17 9.68
CA GLY A 266 27.69 9.00 9.22
C GLY A 266 27.48 8.67 7.75
N LEU A 267 27.28 9.67 6.87
CA LEU A 267 27.03 9.51 5.42
C LEU A 267 25.72 8.81 5.06
N ASN A 268 24.80 8.64 6.02
CA ASN A 268 23.53 7.96 5.78
C ASN A 268 22.66 8.72 4.74
N ARG A 269 22.66 10.05 4.78
CA ARG A 269 21.90 10.87 3.81
C ARG A 269 22.45 10.75 2.41
N GLU A 270 23.77 10.76 2.28
CA GLU A 270 24.51 10.64 1.02
C GLU A 270 24.19 9.30 0.33
N TYR A 271 24.28 8.21 1.08
CA TYR A 271 23.93 6.88 0.56
C TYR A 271 22.44 6.76 0.20
N LYS A 272 21.53 7.29 1.03
CA LYS A 272 20.10 7.30 0.72
C LYS A 272 19.78 8.15 -0.51
N TYR A 273 20.43 9.28 -0.68
CA TYR A 273 20.28 10.12 -1.87
C TYR A 273 20.83 9.40 -3.12
N SER A 274 21.97 8.75 -3.01
CA SER A 274 22.55 7.94 -4.10
C SER A 274 21.62 6.77 -4.46
N ALA A 275 21.13 6.03 -3.47
CA ALA A 275 20.17 4.94 -3.68
C ALA A 275 18.90 5.43 -4.40
N ALA A 276 18.33 6.57 -4.00
CA ALA A 276 17.17 7.15 -4.67
C ALA A 276 17.46 7.49 -6.14
N LYS A 277 18.67 7.96 -6.49
CA LYS A 277 19.08 8.16 -7.88
C LYS A 277 19.14 6.87 -8.68
N GLN A 278 19.64 5.78 -8.08
CA GLN A 278 19.66 4.48 -8.76
C GLN A 278 18.24 3.93 -8.96
N THR A 279 17.33 4.19 -8.03
CA THR A 279 15.90 3.84 -8.21
C THR A 279 15.30 4.54 -9.45
N VAL A 280 15.66 5.80 -9.73
CA VAL A 280 15.21 6.49 -10.95
C VAL A 280 15.72 5.76 -12.19
N LYS A 281 17.02 5.40 -12.24
CA LYS A 281 17.59 4.66 -13.38
C LYS A 281 16.93 3.29 -13.57
N GLN A 282 16.64 2.59 -12.46
CA GLN A 282 15.91 1.32 -12.51
C GLN A 282 14.55 1.47 -13.17
N VAL A 283 13.78 2.50 -12.78
CA VAL A 283 12.45 2.74 -13.35
C VAL A 283 12.54 3.20 -14.81
N GLU A 284 13.56 3.97 -15.20
CA GLU A 284 13.82 4.32 -16.59
C GLU A 284 14.10 3.09 -17.45
N GLY A 285 14.83 2.10 -16.90
CA GLY A 285 15.02 0.80 -17.56
C GLY A 285 13.71 0.02 -17.73
N LEU A 286 12.83 0.05 -16.72
CA LEU A 286 11.50 -0.57 -16.81
C LEU A 286 10.61 0.13 -17.86
N GLU A 287 10.68 1.46 -17.96
CA GLU A 287 9.93 2.23 -18.96
C GLU A 287 10.39 1.88 -20.38
N MET A 288 11.70 1.81 -20.62
CA MET A 288 12.24 1.37 -21.91
C MET A 288 11.83 -0.06 -22.26
N LYS A 289 11.81 -0.97 -21.28
CA LYS A 289 11.33 -2.34 -21.49
C LYS A 289 9.86 -2.36 -21.84
N ALA A 290 9.01 -1.71 -21.05
CA ALA A 290 7.58 -1.65 -21.30
C ALA A 290 7.22 -1.06 -22.69
N GLY A 291 7.99 -0.07 -23.16
CA GLY A 291 7.82 0.47 -24.51
C GLY A 291 8.27 -0.45 -25.63
N LYS A 292 9.13 -1.45 -25.37
CA LYS A 292 9.55 -2.45 -26.37
C LYS A 292 8.59 -3.65 -26.43
N ASP A 293 7.88 -3.92 -25.33
CA ASP A 293 6.97 -5.06 -25.20
C ASP A 293 5.59 -4.79 -25.87
N ILE A 294 5.40 -3.58 -26.43
CA ILE A 294 4.26 -3.14 -27.23
C ILE A 294 4.65 -3.14 -28.72
#